data_b1a0bb90a33b73d6d661da6a9da6df8e
#
_entry.id   b1a0bb90a33b73d6d661da6a9da6df8e
#
_cell.length_a   1.000
_cell.length_b   1.000
_cell.length_c   1.000
_cell.angle_alpha   90.00
_cell.angle_beta   90.00
_cell.angle_gamma   90.00
#
_symmetry.space_group_name_H-M   'P 1'
#
loop_
_entity.id
_entity.type
_entity.pdbx_description
1 polymer ?
#
loop_
_entity_poly.entity_id
_entity_poly.type
_entity_poly.pdbx_seq_one_letter_code
_entity_poly.pdbx_strand_id
1 'polypeptide(L)'
;MKKGAQTYTIRDYMIDKDMFEYSMKRIKSIGYESIQGGRGPGMTDVETKKMLDDIGLINCSGYGSFEAMLENPEAVKKAIASAKIYDVKYIGIGTLPDAQRESIDGYKKFAADMNKIGKELAKEGMGILYHNHALEFYSFGGGNHGMNILFDETDPSCVFFSLDTHWLASGGVNPVDWIYKAKGRMPIIHFKDYGIGGGATYVEGVCKHFAEVGEGNLDWVNIVKACHDTGIEHAIVEQDFCKGGNPFNSLKISFDNMVSFNV
;
A
#
# COMPACT_ATOMS: atom_id res chain seq x y z
N MET A 1 -8.37 -12.27 6.47
CA MET A 1 -7.89 -10.88 6.26
C MET A 1 -9.06 -9.92 6.14
N LYS A 2 -8.92 -8.67 6.59
CA LYS A 2 -9.92 -7.63 6.33
C LYS A 2 -9.74 -7.09 4.92
N LYS A 3 -10.81 -6.97 4.17
CA LYS A 3 -10.82 -6.37 2.82
C LYS A 3 -10.87 -4.85 2.93
N GLY A 4 -9.97 -4.18 2.25
CA GLY A 4 -9.88 -2.72 2.26
C GLY A 4 -9.67 -2.11 0.88
N ALA A 5 -9.81 -0.79 0.80
CA ALA A 5 -9.58 -0.02 -0.41
C ALA A 5 -8.56 1.10 -0.14
N GLN A 6 -7.60 1.27 -1.05
CA GLN A 6 -6.69 2.41 -1.05
C GLN A 6 -7.42 3.64 -1.60
N THR A 7 -7.42 4.73 -0.84
CA THR A 7 -8.12 5.96 -1.24
C THR A 7 -7.55 6.62 -2.50
N TYR A 8 -6.31 6.32 -2.86
CA TYR A 8 -5.73 6.76 -4.13
C TYR A 8 -6.53 6.29 -5.35
N THR A 9 -7.16 5.11 -5.28
CA THR A 9 -8.05 4.60 -6.33
C THR A 9 -9.22 5.55 -6.64
N ILE A 10 -9.69 6.25 -5.62
CA ILE A 10 -10.84 7.18 -5.72
C ILE A 10 -10.42 8.64 -5.60
N ARG A 11 -9.14 8.99 -5.82
CA ARG A 11 -8.59 10.33 -5.60
C ARG A 11 -9.36 11.45 -6.26
N ASP A 12 -9.94 11.20 -7.45
CA ASP A 12 -10.75 12.17 -8.19
C ASP A 12 -12.10 12.48 -7.51
N TYR A 13 -12.49 11.68 -6.52
CA TYR A 13 -13.68 11.85 -5.68
C TYR A 13 -13.36 12.37 -4.27
N MET A 14 -12.10 12.75 -4.02
CA MET A 14 -11.65 13.31 -2.74
C MET A 14 -11.52 14.83 -2.84
N ILE A 15 -12.54 15.52 -3.36
CA ILE A 15 -12.50 16.96 -3.67
C ILE A 15 -12.78 17.80 -2.42
N ASP A 16 -13.77 17.40 -1.65
CA ASP A 16 -14.23 18.07 -0.43
C ASP A 16 -14.78 17.06 0.58
N LYS A 17 -15.26 17.56 1.71
CA LYS A 17 -15.79 16.74 2.81
C LYS A 17 -17.00 15.91 2.37
N ASP A 18 -17.92 16.48 1.61
CA ASP A 18 -19.17 15.81 1.23
C ASP A 18 -18.90 14.67 0.22
N MET A 19 -18.04 14.93 -0.76
CA MET A 19 -17.60 13.91 -1.71
C MET A 19 -16.75 12.83 -1.04
N PHE A 20 -15.93 13.18 -0.06
CA PHE A 20 -15.20 12.20 0.74
C PHE A 20 -16.16 11.31 1.52
N GLU A 21 -17.14 11.88 2.24
CA GLU A 21 -18.14 11.12 2.98
C GLU A 21 -18.97 10.21 2.06
N TYR A 22 -19.42 10.73 0.91
CA TYR A 22 -20.09 9.95 -0.12
C TYR A 22 -19.24 8.76 -0.56
N SER A 23 -17.97 8.99 -0.83
CA SER A 23 -17.02 7.95 -1.28
C SER A 23 -16.82 6.87 -0.22
N MET A 24 -16.65 7.24 1.05
CA MET A 24 -16.54 6.28 2.15
C MET A 24 -17.79 5.44 2.30
N LYS A 25 -18.97 6.04 2.22
CA LYS A 25 -20.26 5.31 2.22
C LYS A 25 -20.37 4.34 1.04
N ARG A 26 -19.89 4.73 -0.15
CA ARG A 26 -19.86 3.86 -1.32
C ARG A 26 -18.93 2.66 -1.11
N ILE A 27 -17.70 2.89 -0.62
CA ILE A 27 -16.75 1.82 -0.27
C ILE A 27 -17.39 0.86 0.74
N LYS A 28 -18.01 1.38 1.79
CA LYS A 28 -18.71 0.56 2.78
C LYS A 28 -19.86 -0.25 2.18
N SER A 29 -20.66 0.36 1.31
CA SER A 29 -21.80 -0.31 0.67
C SER A 29 -21.39 -1.45 -0.27
N ILE A 30 -20.16 -1.41 -0.81
CA ILE A 30 -19.60 -2.52 -1.59
C ILE A 30 -19.29 -3.71 -0.68
N GLY A 31 -18.95 -3.47 0.58
CA GLY A 31 -18.64 -4.50 1.56
C GLY A 31 -17.26 -4.37 2.21
N TYR A 32 -16.45 -3.40 1.82
CA TYR A 32 -15.13 -3.19 2.43
C TYR A 32 -15.24 -2.86 3.92
N GLU A 33 -14.25 -3.31 4.67
CA GLU A 33 -14.17 -3.16 6.13
C GLU A 33 -13.16 -2.07 6.53
N SER A 34 -12.19 -1.81 5.65
CA SER A 34 -11.13 -0.83 5.90
C SER A 34 -10.81 0.02 4.69
N ILE A 35 -10.18 1.14 4.96
CA ILE A 35 -9.49 1.96 3.96
C ILE A 35 -8.02 2.10 4.35
N GLN A 36 -7.19 2.39 3.38
CA GLN A 36 -5.88 2.96 3.60
C GLN A 36 -5.88 4.36 2.96
N GLY A 37 -5.79 5.39 3.78
CA GLY A 37 -5.90 6.75 3.28
C GLY A 37 -5.56 7.79 4.34
N GLY A 38 -5.44 9.01 3.87
CA GLY A 38 -5.20 10.16 4.72
C GLY A 38 -6.49 10.75 5.28
N ARG A 39 -6.33 11.92 5.87
CA ARG A 39 -7.41 12.76 6.38
C ARG A 39 -8.31 13.24 5.23
N GLY A 40 -9.62 13.31 5.48
CA GLY A 40 -10.58 13.86 4.54
C GLY A 40 -10.29 15.33 4.22
N PRO A 41 -10.54 15.77 2.98
CA PRO A 41 -10.32 17.17 2.58
C PRO A 41 -11.09 18.14 3.48
N GLY A 42 -10.39 19.17 3.97
CA GLY A 42 -10.97 20.20 4.86
C GLY A 42 -11.34 19.70 6.26
N MET A 43 -11.00 18.47 6.63
CA MET A 43 -11.32 17.88 7.92
C MET A 43 -10.08 17.80 8.82
N THR A 44 -10.29 17.70 10.12
CA THR A 44 -9.28 17.23 11.08
C THR A 44 -9.23 15.71 11.14
N ASP A 45 -8.16 15.15 11.74
CA ASP A 45 -8.07 13.69 11.98
C ASP A 45 -9.22 13.18 12.85
N VAL A 46 -9.62 13.96 13.87
CA VAL A 46 -10.74 13.62 14.78
C VAL A 46 -12.07 13.57 14.02
N GLU A 47 -12.34 14.55 13.17
CA GLU A 47 -13.56 14.58 12.34
C GLU A 47 -13.57 13.43 11.32
N THR A 48 -12.42 13.15 10.68
CA THR A 48 -12.29 12.05 9.74
C THR A 48 -12.52 10.71 10.45
N LYS A 49 -11.87 10.49 11.60
CA LYS A 49 -12.04 9.28 12.40
C LYS A 49 -13.50 9.07 12.80
N LYS A 50 -14.14 10.13 13.32
CA LYS A 50 -15.56 10.06 13.70
C LYS A 50 -16.46 9.68 12.51
N MET A 51 -16.25 10.30 11.35
CA MET A 51 -17.00 9.96 10.13
C MET A 51 -16.80 8.49 9.74
N LEU A 52 -15.56 7.99 9.76
CA LEU A 52 -15.27 6.59 9.44
C LEU A 52 -15.95 5.63 10.42
N ASP A 53 -15.94 5.95 11.72
CA ASP A 53 -16.62 5.16 12.75
C ASP A 53 -18.13 5.13 12.55
N ASP A 54 -18.75 6.29 12.28
CA ASP A 54 -20.18 6.39 12.01
C ASP A 54 -20.59 5.56 10.77
N ILE A 55 -19.70 5.43 9.77
CA ILE A 55 -19.89 4.61 8.56
C ILE A 55 -19.57 3.13 8.82
N GLY A 56 -18.77 2.83 9.83
CA GLY A 56 -18.27 1.49 10.15
C GLY A 56 -17.10 1.05 9.27
N LEU A 57 -16.22 1.99 8.89
CA LEU A 57 -14.93 1.75 8.25
C LEU A 57 -13.79 2.05 9.22
N ILE A 58 -12.71 1.29 9.12
CA ILE A 58 -11.46 1.61 9.83
C ILE A 58 -10.41 2.11 8.84
N ASN A 59 -9.58 3.05 9.26
CA ASN A 59 -8.33 3.34 8.55
C ASN A 59 -7.26 2.38 9.06
N CYS A 60 -6.54 1.68 8.17
CA CYS A 60 -5.60 0.63 8.59
C CYS A 60 -4.14 1.11 8.73
N SER A 61 -3.81 2.34 8.32
CA SER A 61 -2.50 2.94 8.54
C SER A 61 -2.58 4.45 8.68
N GLY A 62 -1.66 5.04 9.44
CA GLY A 62 -1.40 6.47 9.44
C GLY A 62 -0.56 6.90 8.23
N TYR A 63 -0.36 8.19 8.09
CA TYR A 63 0.49 8.81 7.07
C TYR A 63 1.46 9.82 7.67
N GLY A 64 2.66 9.89 7.07
CA GLY A 64 3.64 10.93 7.38
C GLY A 64 4.50 11.23 6.16
N SER A 65 4.93 12.50 5.99
CA SER A 65 5.96 12.81 5.00
C SER A 65 7.30 12.28 5.50
N PHE A 66 7.94 11.41 4.72
CA PHE A 66 9.24 10.83 5.05
C PHE A 66 10.29 11.91 5.28
N GLU A 67 10.41 12.86 4.35
CA GLU A 67 11.38 13.96 4.41
C GLU A 67 11.15 14.83 5.66
N ALA A 68 9.89 15.19 5.90
CA ALA A 68 9.57 16.01 7.08
C ALA A 68 9.88 15.28 8.39
N MET A 69 9.60 13.98 8.47
CA MET A 69 9.91 13.18 9.68
C MET A 69 11.41 12.97 9.87
N LEU A 70 12.19 12.92 8.79
CA LEU A 70 13.64 12.78 8.84
C LEU A 70 14.31 14.07 9.36
N GLU A 71 13.79 15.22 8.94
CA GLU A 71 14.37 16.54 9.21
C GLU A 71 13.85 17.17 10.52
N ASN A 72 12.61 16.86 10.91
CA ASN A 72 11.93 17.56 12.00
C ASN A 72 11.27 16.60 12.99
N PRO A 73 11.74 16.50 14.25
CA PRO A 73 11.12 15.68 15.28
C PRO A 73 9.63 16.01 15.55
N GLU A 74 9.20 17.25 15.31
CA GLU A 74 7.78 17.63 15.45
C GLU A 74 6.90 16.98 14.39
N ALA A 75 7.42 16.68 13.21
CA ALA A 75 6.70 15.92 12.19
C ALA A 75 6.46 14.47 12.63
N VAL A 76 7.44 13.84 13.29
CA VAL A 76 7.29 12.51 13.90
C VAL A 76 6.19 12.54 14.98
N LYS A 77 6.21 13.53 15.88
CA LYS A 77 5.17 13.68 16.91
C LYS A 77 3.79 13.86 16.31
N LYS A 78 3.66 14.65 15.24
CA LYS A 78 2.38 14.83 14.52
C LYS A 78 1.89 13.53 13.91
N ALA A 79 2.76 12.75 13.26
CA ALA A 79 2.41 11.45 12.70
C ALA A 79 1.95 10.47 13.79
N ILE A 80 2.64 10.42 14.94
CA ILE A 80 2.25 9.63 16.10
C ILE A 80 0.88 10.07 16.64
N ALA A 81 0.65 11.38 16.81
CA ALA A 81 -0.62 11.90 17.31
C ALA A 81 -1.79 11.55 16.38
N SER A 82 -1.59 11.70 15.07
CA SER A 82 -2.56 11.29 14.05
C SER A 82 -2.84 9.78 14.11
N ALA A 83 -1.80 8.95 14.15
CA ALA A 83 -1.93 7.50 14.24
C ALA A 83 -2.70 7.05 15.51
N LYS A 84 -2.48 7.69 16.64
CA LYS A 84 -3.24 7.44 17.89
C LYS A 84 -4.73 7.77 17.75
N ILE A 85 -5.09 8.81 17.01
CA ILE A 85 -6.51 9.15 16.74
C ILE A 85 -7.18 8.03 15.95
N TYR A 86 -6.49 7.46 14.94
CA TYR A 86 -7.01 6.36 14.12
C TYR A 86 -6.86 4.98 14.76
N ASP A 87 -6.19 4.87 15.90
CA ASP A 87 -5.84 3.60 16.56
C ASP A 87 -5.07 2.64 15.64
N VAL A 88 -4.04 3.16 14.97
CA VAL A 88 -3.19 2.41 14.05
C VAL A 88 -1.75 2.38 14.51
N LYS A 89 -1.05 1.29 14.14
CA LYS A 89 0.35 1.04 14.54
C LYS A 89 1.37 1.38 13.48
N TYR A 90 0.94 1.63 12.25
CA TYR A 90 1.85 1.77 11.12
C TYR A 90 1.71 3.14 10.48
N ILE A 91 2.85 3.77 10.17
CA ILE A 91 2.93 5.04 9.44
C ILE A 91 3.38 4.73 8.02
N GLY A 92 2.48 4.93 7.05
CA GLY A 92 2.72 4.64 5.65
C GLY A 92 3.72 5.60 4.99
N ILE A 93 4.69 5.05 4.26
CA ILE A 93 5.62 5.74 3.37
C ILE A 93 5.43 5.16 1.96
N GLY A 94 5.04 6.00 1.01
CA GLY A 94 4.61 5.55 -0.31
C GLY A 94 5.71 5.36 -1.34
N THR A 95 6.91 5.92 -1.15
CA THR A 95 8.03 5.79 -2.10
C THR A 95 9.33 6.29 -1.48
N LEU A 96 10.47 5.87 -2.08
CA LEU A 96 11.76 6.43 -1.72
C LEU A 96 12.09 7.68 -2.55
N PRO A 97 12.89 8.62 -2.00
CA PRO A 97 13.29 9.85 -2.70
C PRO A 97 14.06 9.57 -4.00
N ASP A 98 13.85 10.39 -5.03
CA ASP A 98 14.43 10.22 -6.37
C ASP A 98 15.95 10.09 -6.35
N ALA A 99 16.61 10.91 -5.55
CA ALA A 99 18.08 10.91 -5.43
C ALA A 99 18.67 9.61 -4.86
N GLN A 100 17.85 8.71 -4.33
CA GLN A 100 18.30 7.46 -3.69
C GLN A 100 17.99 6.21 -4.53
N ARG A 101 17.36 6.36 -5.71
CA ARG A 101 16.81 5.24 -6.50
C ARG A 101 17.85 4.49 -7.34
N GLU A 102 18.98 5.11 -7.67
CA GLU A 102 19.87 4.61 -8.73
C GLU A 102 21.20 4.04 -8.22
N SER A 103 21.39 3.89 -6.92
CA SER A 103 22.63 3.38 -6.34
C SER A 103 22.40 2.51 -5.11
N ILE A 104 23.30 1.56 -4.91
CA ILE A 104 23.35 0.73 -3.69
C ILE A 104 23.45 1.61 -2.44
N ASP A 105 24.29 2.63 -2.47
CA ASP A 105 24.47 3.54 -1.33
C ASP A 105 23.23 4.38 -1.07
N GLY A 106 22.47 4.76 -2.11
CA GLY A 106 21.18 5.42 -1.98
C GLY A 106 20.16 4.57 -1.25
N TYR A 107 20.03 3.30 -1.61
CA TYR A 107 19.15 2.35 -0.91
C TYR A 107 19.56 2.10 0.52
N LYS A 108 20.89 1.94 0.79
CA LYS A 108 21.41 1.80 2.16
C LYS A 108 21.15 3.04 3.00
N LYS A 109 21.33 4.23 2.42
CA LYS A 109 21.00 5.48 3.10
C LYS A 109 19.51 5.55 3.44
N PHE A 110 18.62 5.23 2.51
CA PHE A 110 17.19 5.22 2.76
C PHE A 110 16.78 4.22 3.85
N ALA A 111 17.37 3.02 3.83
CA ALA A 111 17.17 2.03 4.90
C ALA A 111 17.62 2.56 6.28
N ALA A 112 18.77 3.20 6.35
CA ALA A 112 19.28 3.82 7.58
C ALA A 112 18.36 4.96 8.08
N ASP A 113 17.85 5.79 7.16
CA ASP A 113 16.91 6.87 7.47
C ASP A 113 15.54 6.32 7.96
N MET A 114 15.03 5.25 7.32
CA MET A 114 13.85 4.54 7.81
C MET A 114 14.06 3.95 9.21
N ASN A 115 15.21 3.34 9.46
CA ASN A 115 15.54 2.81 10.78
C ASN A 115 15.58 3.91 11.85
N LYS A 116 16.10 5.10 11.51
CA LYS A 116 16.13 6.26 12.42
C LYS A 116 14.71 6.69 12.80
N ILE A 117 13.83 6.88 11.83
CA ILE A 117 12.43 7.27 12.07
C ILE A 117 11.69 6.12 12.79
N GLY A 118 11.86 4.88 12.32
CA GLY A 118 11.23 3.70 12.88
C GLY A 118 11.51 3.50 14.36
N LYS A 119 12.75 3.75 14.81
CA LYS A 119 13.12 3.69 16.22
C LYS A 119 12.41 4.73 17.08
N GLU A 120 12.14 5.93 16.55
CA GLU A 120 11.36 6.94 17.27
C GLU A 120 9.88 6.51 17.37
N LEU A 121 9.31 5.97 16.28
CA LEU A 121 7.95 5.44 16.28
C LEU A 121 7.79 4.23 17.22
N ALA A 122 8.80 3.39 17.32
CA ALA A 122 8.78 2.19 18.16
C ALA A 122 8.67 2.50 19.65
N LYS A 123 9.11 3.69 20.11
CA LYS A 123 8.93 4.16 21.51
C LYS A 123 7.45 4.29 21.89
N GLU A 124 6.58 4.44 20.89
CA GLU A 124 5.13 4.55 21.03
C GLU A 124 4.39 3.29 20.53
N GLY A 125 5.11 2.19 20.32
CA GLY A 125 4.56 0.93 19.82
C GLY A 125 4.15 0.95 18.36
N MET A 126 4.73 1.86 17.57
CA MET A 126 4.44 2.06 16.15
C MET A 126 5.66 1.73 15.27
N GLY A 127 5.45 1.61 13.95
CA GLY A 127 6.52 1.40 13.00
C GLY A 127 6.24 2.05 11.64
N ILE A 128 7.26 2.08 10.79
CA ILE A 128 7.12 2.46 9.38
C ILE A 128 6.46 1.31 8.63
N LEU A 129 5.60 1.64 7.69
CA LEU A 129 5.04 0.75 6.69
C LEU A 129 5.46 1.25 5.30
N TYR A 130 6.46 0.61 4.70
CA TYR A 130 6.96 1.01 3.40
C TYR A 130 6.19 0.30 2.28
N HIS A 131 5.64 1.08 1.35
CA HIS A 131 5.00 0.58 0.13
C HIS A 131 5.98 0.59 -1.04
N ASN A 132 6.14 -0.55 -1.72
CA ASN A 132 7.03 -0.66 -2.88
C ASN A 132 6.34 -0.37 -4.20
N HIS A 133 7.15 0.05 -5.17
CA HIS A 133 6.84 0.07 -6.59
C HIS A 133 7.78 -0.88 -7.37
N ALA A 134 7.77 -0.82 -8.71
CA ALA A 134 8.72 -1.58 -9.51
C ALA A 134 10.14 -0.99 -9.47
N LEU A 135 10.28 0.27 -9.10
CA LEU A 135 11.56 0.97 -9.07
C LEU A 135 12.55 0.37 -8.06
N GLU A 136 12.07 -0.27 -6.98
CA GLU A 136 12.92 -0.95 -6.00
C GLU A 136 13.56 -2.21 -6.55
N PHE A 137 13.09 -2.68 -7.70
CA PHE A 137 13.65 -3.83 -8.40
C PHE A 137 14.68 -3.43 -9.47
N TYR A 138 15.14 -2.17 -9.46
CA TYR A 138 16.31 -1.75 -10.25
C TYR A 138 17.49 -2.70 -9.96
N SER A 139 18.03 -3.27 -11.04
CA SER A 139 19.04 -4.32 -10.94
C SER A 139 20.44 -3.73 -10.81
N PHE A 140 21.16 -4.16 -9.79
CA PHE A 140 22.60 -3.88 -9.59
C PHE A 140 23.48 -5.03 -10.07
N GLY A 141 22.91 -6.01 -10.77
CA GLY A 141 23.62 -7.20 -11.25
C GLY A 141 23.64 -8.34 -10.22
N GLY A 142 23.91 -9.57 -10.71
CA GLY A 142 24.02 -10.75 -9.86
C GLY A 142 22.75 -11.14 -9.10
N GLY A 143 21.58 -10.71 -9.58
CA GLY A 143 20.29 -10.93 -8.90
C GLY A 143 20.04 -9.97 -7.72
N ASN A 144 20.90 -8.97 -7.53
CA ASN A 144 20.73 -7.98 -6.48
C ASN A 144 19.95 -6.77 -6.97
N HIS A 145 18.95 -6.32 -6.20
CA HIS A 145 18.14 -5.15 -6.46
C HIS A 145 17.90 -4.34 -5.18
N GLY A 146 17.43 -3.10 -5.37
CA GLY A 146 17.18 -2.18 -4.28
C GLY A 146 16.26 -2.75 -3.20
N MET A 147 15.21 -3.50 -3.59
CA MET A 147 14.29 -4.10 -2.62
C MET A 147 14.97 -5.12 -1.69
N ASN A 148 15.97 -5.89 -2.17
CA ASN A 148 16.75 -6.77 -1.30
C ASN A 148 17.51 -5.96 -0.25
N ILE A 149 18.14 -4.85 -0.68
CA ILE A 149 18.89 -3.97 0.23
C ILE A 149 17.97 -3.39 1.30
N LEU A 150 16.78 -2.89 0.89
CA LEU A 150 15.81 -2.36 1.86
C LEU A 150 15.37 -3.42 2.85
N PHE A 151 15.12 -4.65 2.37
CA PHE A 151 14.66 -5.74 3.22
C PHE A 151 15.73 -6.20 4.21
N ASP A 152 16.98 -6.27 3.78
CA ASP A 152 18.10 -6.79 4.56
C ASP A 152 18.68 -5.74 5.53
N GLU A 153 18.70 -4.44 5.15
CA GLU A 153 19.31 -3.36 5.93
C GLU A 153 18.33 -2.65 6.88
N THR A 154 17.01 -2.92 6.77
CA THR A 154 16.04 -2.30 7.67
C THR A 154 15.76 -3.17 8.90
N ASP A 155 15.59 -2.50 10.04
CA ASP A 155 15.31 -3.12 11.34
C ASP A 155 13.90 -3.72 11.36
N PRO A 156 13.76 -5.07 11.46
CA PRO A 156 12.46 -5.73 11.42
C PRO A 156 11.56 -5.43 12.63
N SER A 157 12.10 -4.84 13.69
CA SER A 157 11.32 -4.47 14.86
C SER A 157 10.53 -3.18 14.69
N CYS A 158 10.87 -2.34 13.68
CA CYS A 158 10.25 -1.03 13.51
C CYS A 158 10.03 -0.61 12.05
N VAL A 159 10.48 -1.42 11.08
CA VAL A 159 10.22 -1.19 9.65
C VAL A 159 9.51 -2.40 9.05
N PHE A 160 8.30 -2.17 8.58
CA PHE A 160 7.40 -3.12 7.98
C PHE A 160 7.16 -2.77 6.51
N PHE A 161 6.63 -3.72 5.74
CA PHE A 161 6.35 -3.54 4.32
C PHE A 161 4.86 -3.68 4.02
N SER A 162 4.39 -2.88 3.07
CA SER A 162 3.11 -3.07 2.38
C SER A 162 3.44 -3.40 0.93
N LEU A 163 3.69 -4.69 0.67
CA LEU A 163 4.04 -5.13 -0.68
C LEU A 163 2.84 -5.00 -1.62
N ASP A 164 3.11 -4.60 -2.85
CA ASP A 164 2.12 -4.46 -3.92
C ASP A 164 2.33 -5.56 -4.97
N THR A 165 1.30 -6.36 -5.19
CA THR A 165 1.36 -7.55 -6.06
C THR A 165 1.67 -7.22 -7.51
N HIS A 166 1.12 -6.12 -8.04
CA HIS A 166 1.42 -5.65 -9.39
C HIS A 166 2.86 -5.17 -9.51
N TRP A 167 3.33 -4.38 -8.55
CA TRP A 167 4.67 -3.81 -8.61
C TRP A 167 5.76 -4.86 -8.40
N LEU A 168 5.52 -5.90 -7.60
CA LEU A 168 6.38 -7.08 -7.51
C LEU A 168 6.50 -7.75 -8.89
N ALA A 169 5.37 -8.10 -9.51
CA ALA A 169 5.36 -8.74 -10.83
C ALA A 169 5.96 -7.85 -11.92
N SER A 170 5.72 -6.53 -11.86
CA SER A 170 6.32 -5.56 -12.78
C SER A 170 7.82 -5.40 -12.59
N GLY A 171 8.30 -5.59 -11.36
CA GLY A 171 9.73 -5.67 -11.02
C GLY A 171 10.40 -6.98 -11.42
N GLY A 172 9.66 -7.92 -12.03
CA GLY A 172 10.20 -9.18 -12.52
C GLY A 172 10.36 -10.27 -11.48
N VAL A 173 9.71 -10.14 -10.31
CA VAL A 173 9.76 -11.14 -9.24
C VAL A 173 8.40 -11.77 -8.99
N ASN A 174 8.40 -12.96 -8.38
CA ASN A 174 7.16 -13.66 -8.05
C ASN A 174 6.54 -13.06 -6.76
N PRO A 175 5.31 -12.54 -6.79
CA PRO A 175 4.64 -12.01 -5.60
C PRO A 175 4.53 -13.04 -4.45
N VAL A 176 4.27 -14.31 -4.76
CA VAL A 176 4.12 -15.37 -3.75
C VAL A 176 5.41 -15.55 -2.95
N ASP A 177 6.56 -15.57 -3.62
CA ASP A 177 7.86 -15.75 -2.95
C ASP A 177 8.16 -14.56 -2.02
N TRP A 178 7.84 -13.34 -2.44
CA TRP A 178 8.03 -12.15 -1.62
C TRP A 178 7.07 -12.06 -0.45
N ILE A 179 5.83 -12.54 -0.59
CA ILE A 179 4.87 -12.64 0.52
C ILE A 179 5.43 -13.56 1.61
N TYR A 180 5.93 -14.73 1.24
CA TYR A 180 6.55 -15.64 2.20
C TYR A 180 7.85 -15.07 2.81
N LYS A 181 8.71 -14.43 2.00
CA LYS A 181 9.92 -13.75 2.47
C LYS A 181 9.62 -12.68 3.51
N ALA A 182 8.53 -11.93 3.33
CA ALA A 182 8.13 -10.84 4.22
C ALA A 182 7.33 -11.29 5.45
N LYS A 183 7.18 -12.59 5.71
CA LYS A 183 6.45 -13.10 6.87
C LYS A 183 6.89 -12.44 8.18
N GLY A 184 5.91 -11.95 8.95
CA GLY A 184 6.14 -11.23 10.21
C GLY A 184 6.51 -9.76 10.04
N ARG A 185 6.72 -9.28 8.80
CA ARG A 185 7.05 -7.88 8.49
C ARG A 185 6.06 -7.22 7.53
N MET A 186 4.94 -7.87 7.21
CA MET A 186 3.95 -7.37 6.25
C MET A 186 2.53 -7.53 6.80
N PRO A 187 2.06 -6.59 7.64
CA PRO A 187 0.69 -6.62 8.17
C PRO A 187 -0.37 -6.25 7.13
N ILE A 188 0.01 -5.47 6.12
CA ILE A 188 -0.86 -4.94 5.07
C ILE A 188 -0.24 -5.28 3.72
N ILE A 189 -1.06 -5.73 2.76
CA ILE A 189 -0.66 -5.97 1.38
C ILE A 189 -1.55 -5.17 0.43
N HIS A 190 -0.99 -4.64 -0.66
CA HIS A 190 -1.78 -4.09 -1.75
C HIS A 190 -2.09 -5.15 -2.79
N PHE A 191 -3.37 -5.39 -2.98
CA PHE A 191 -3.89 -6.20 -4.06
C PHE A 191 -4.13 -5.30 -5.28
N LYS A 192 -3.24 -5.39 -6.24
CA LYS A 192 -3.25 -4.65 -7.50
C LYS A 192 -2.95 -5.62 -8.63
N ASP A 193 -3.81 -5.68 -9.64
CA ASP A 193 -3.67 -6.61 -10.74
C ASP A 193 -3.33 -5.88 -12.05
N TYR A 194 -2.93 -6.63 -13.05
CA TYR A 194 -2.73 -6.11 -14.40
C TYR A 194 -3.12 -7.16 -15.43
N GLY A 195 -3.66 -6.68 -16.53
CA GLY A 195 -3.90 -7.49 -17.72
C GLY A 195 -2.92 -7.17 -18.84
N ILE A 196 -2.84 -8.09 -19.78
CA ILE A 196 -2.11 -7.95 -21.04
C ILE A 196 -3.16 -7.82 -22.13
N GLY A 197 -3.09 -6.79 -22.97
CA GLY A 197 -4.03 -6.66 -24.08
C GLY A 197 -4.00 -5.31 -24.78
N GLY A 198 -4.74 -5.22 -25.88
CA GLY A 198 -5.00 -4.00 -26.62
C GLY A 198 -3.90 -3.55 -27.56
N GLY A 199 -4.11 -3.71 -28.87
CA GLY A 199 -3.55 -2.90 -29.97
C GLY A 199 -2.04 -2.86 -30.17
N ALA A 200 -1.27 -3.59 -29.40
CA ALA A 200 0.17 -3.59 -29.53
C ALA A 200 0.63 -4.48 -30.69
N THR A 201 1.53 -3.97 -31.50
CA THR A 201 2.23 -4.79 -32.47
C THR A 201 3.12 -5.80 -31.72
N TYR A 202 3.20 -7.00 -32.28
CA TYR A 202 3.79 -8.23 -31.73
C TYR A 202 5.20 -8.11 -31.08
N VAL A 203 5.93 -7.04 -31.31
CA VAL A 203 7.34 -6.92 -30.91
C VAL A 203 7.62 -5.76 -29.96
N GLU A 204 6.86 -4.68 -30.00
CA GLU A 204 7.22 -3.43 -29.29
C GLU A 204 6.27 -2.98 -28.19
N GLY A 205 5.19 -3.71 -27.94
CA GLY A 205 4.21 -3.14 -27.05
C GLY A 205 3.19 -4.11 -26.54
N VAL A 206 3.61 -5.08 -25.73
CA VAL A 206 2.67 -5.71 -24.82
C VAL A 206 2.14 -4.61 -23.89
N CYS A 207 0.95 -4.09 -24.19
CA CYS A 207 0.32 -3.10 -23.35
C CYS A 207 -0.13 -3.75 -22.04
N LYS A 208 0.65 -3.57 -20.98
CA LYS A 208 0.15 -3.78 -19.64
C LYS A 208 -0.89 -2.72 -19.34
N HIS A 209 -1.99 -3.10 -18.74
CA HIS A 209 -2.97 -2.17 -18.20
C HIS A 209 -3.35 -2.63 -16.79
N PHE A 210 -3.72 -1.69 -15.93
CA PHE A 210 -4.29 -2.05 -14.63
C PHE A 210 -5.62 -2.79 -14.85
N ALA A 211 -5.82 -3.82 -14.07
CA ALA A 211 -7.04 -4.62 -14.06
C ALA A 211 -7.58 -4.71 -12.62
N GLU A 212 -8.85 -4.98 -12.52
CA GLU A 212 -9.49 -5.33 -11.28
C GLU A 212 -8.87 -6.63 -10.74
N VAL A 213 -8.76 -6.74 -9.41
CA VAL A 213 -8.24 -7.95 -8.75
C VAL A 213 -9.00 -9.18 -9.26
N GLY A 214 -8.26 -10.12 -9.84
CA GLY A 214 -8.82 -11.35 -10.42
C GLY A 214 -9.23 -11.27 -11.89
N GLU A 215 -9.25 -10.09 -12.50
CA GLU A 215 -9.51 -9.90 -13.94
C GLU A 215 -8.22 -9.80 -14.77
N GLY A 216 -7.07 -9.87 -14.10
CA GLY A 216 -5.76 -9.74 -14.72
C GLY A 216 -5.01 -11.07 -14.85
N ASN A 217 -3.68 -10.98 -14.77
CA ASN A 217 -2.77 -12.09 -15.03
C ASN A 217 -2.08 -12.65 -13.78
N LEU A 218 -2.37 -12.12 -12.58
CA LEU A 218 -1.73 -12.61 -11.35
C LEU A 218 -2.36 -13.92 -10.85
N ASP A 219 -1.55 -14.76 -10.22
CA ASP A 219 -1.99 -16.02 -9.60
C ASP A 219 -2.64 -15.78 -8.23
N TRP A 220 -3.88 -15.33 -8.25
CA TRP A 220 -4.62 -14.97 -7.04
C TRP A 220 -4.84 -16.14 -6.08
N VAL A 221 -4.96 -17.37 -6.58
CA VAL A 221 -5.12 -18.55 -5.73
C VAL A 221 -3.91 -18.71 -4.81
N ASN A 222 -2.70 -18.67 -5.38
CA ASN A 222 -1.47 -18.82 -4.60
C ASN A 222 -1.11 -17.55 -3.81
N ILE A 223 -1.42 -16.35 -4.32
CA ILE A 223 -1.24 -15.09 -3.59
C ILE A 223 -2.09 -15.07 -2.32
N VAL A 224 -3.38 -15.36 -2.41
CA VAL A 224 -4.29 -15.39 -1.26
C VAL A 224 -3.89 -16.46 -0.26
N LYS A 225 -3.51 -17.66 -0.74
CA LYS A 225 -2.96 -18.72 0.12
C LYS A 225 -1.73 -18.24 0.89
N ALA A 226 -0.77 -17.61 0.21
CA ALA A 226 0.45 -17.11 0.86
C ALA A 226 0.12 -16.02 1.92
N CYS A 227 -0.86 -15.15 1.64
CA CYS A 227 -1.31 -14.15 2.59
C CYS A 227 -1.90 -14.79 3.87
N HIS A 228 -2.71 -15.85 3.74
CA HIS A 228 -3.23 -16.59 4.90
C HIS A 228 -2.11 -17.27 5.68
N ASP A 229 -1.18 -17.94 5.00
CA ASP A 229 -0.05 -18.67 5.63
C ASP A 229 0.91 -17.72 6.37
N THR A 230 0.96 -16.46 5.97
CA THR A 230 1.85 -15.45 6.56
C THR A 230 1.16 -14.53 7.56
N GLY A 231 -0.17 -14.59 7.67
CA GLY A 231 -0.92 -13.86 8.69
C GLY A 231 -1.15 -12.39 8.36
N ILE A 232 -1.36 -12.06 7.08
CA ILE A 232 -1.71 -10.70 6.65
C ILE A 232 -3.01 -10.26 7.34
N GLU A 233 -3.02 -9.05 7.89
CA GLU A 233 -4.18 -8.49 8.59
C GLU A 233 -5.15 -7.81 7.61
N HIS A 234 -4.63 -7.03 6.65
CA HIS A 234 -5.41 -6.28 5.67
C HIS A 234 -4.93 -6.53 4.24
N ALA A 235 -5.87 -6.86 3.36
CA ALA A 235 -5.70 -6.89 1.91
C ALA A 235 -6.38 -5.66 1.31
N ILE A 236 -5.59 -4.73 0.78
CA ILE A 236 -6.03 -3.42 0.33
C ILE A 236 -6.01 -3.37 -1.20
N VAL A 237 -7.18 -3.23 -1.81
CA VAL A 237 -7.29 -3.03 -3.26
C VAL A 237 -6.79 -1.64 -3.64
N GLU A 238 -5.87 -1.59 -4.59
CA GLU A 238 -5.42 -0.35 -5.22
C GLU A 238 -5.45 -0.48 -6.74
N GLN A 239 -5.94 0.54 -7.43
CA GLN A 239 -5.96 0.61 -8.88
C GLN A 239 -5.73 2.06 -9.33
N ASP A 240 -4.59 2.32 -9.98
CA ASP A 240 -4.18 3.67 -10.34
C ASP A 240 -5.00 4.25 -11.47
N PHE A 241 -5.49 3.38 -12.37
CA PHE A 241 -6.36 3.74 -13.48
C PHE A 241 -7.46 2.68 -13.67
N CYS A 242 -8.71 3.12 -13.57
CA CYS A 242 -9.89 2.28 -13.77
C CYS A 242 -10.39 2.42 -15.21
N LYS A 243 -10.27 1.36 -16.01
CA LYS A 243 -10.55 1.36 -17.45
C LYS A 243 -11.97 1.84 -17.81
N GLY A 244 -12.95 1.58 -16.98
CA GLY A 244 -14.34 2.03 -17.16
C GLY A 244 -14.62 3.45 -16.66
N GLY A 245 -13.62 4.21 -16.18
CA GLY A 245 -13.75 5.57 -15.66
C GLY A 245 -14.47 5.69 -14.31
N ASN A 246 -15.03 4.60 -13.77
CA ASN A 246 -15.70 4.61 -12.47
C ASN A 246 -14.99 3.71 -11.46
N PRO A 247 -14.21 4.28 -10.53
CA PRO A 247 -13.41 3.49 -9.58
C PRO A 247 -14.27 2.65 -8.63
N PHE A 248 -15.50 3.03 -8.33
CA PHE A 248 -16.38 2.24 -7.46
C PHE A 248 -16.86 0.96 -8.14
N ASN A 249 -17.00 0.95 -9.47
CA ASN A 249 -17.30 -0.27 -10.22
C ASN A 249 -16.09 -1.22 -10.19
N SER A 250 -14.89 -0.70 -10.42
CA SER A 250 -13.65 -1.47 -10.33
C SER A 250 -13.44 -2.03 -8.92
N LEU A 251 -13.67 -1.22 -7.87
CA LEU A 251 -13.62 -1.68 -6.49
C LEU A 251 -14.66 -2.78 -6.22
N LYS A 252 -15.87 -2.68 -6.80
CA LYS A 252 -16.91 -3.72 -6.63
C LYS A 252 -16.50 -5.04 -7.27
N ILE A 253 -15.98 -5.01 -8.50
CA ILE A 253 -15.48 -6.22 -9.19
C ILE A 253 -14.34 -6.86 -8.38
N SER A 254 -13.36 -6.05 -7.97
CA SER A 254 -12.25 -6.51 -7.14
C SER A 254 -12.73 -7.12 -5.82
N PHE A 255 -13.72 -6.52 -5.16
CA PHE A 255 -14.29 -7.03 -3.92
C PHE A 255 -14.97 -8.40 -4.12
N ASP A 256 -15.79 -8.54 -5.18
CA ASP A 256 -16.48 -9.79 -5.47
C ASP A 256 -15.48 -10.93 -5.76
N ASN A 257 -14.43 -10.62 -6.51
CA ASN A 257 -13.36 -11.59 -6.78
C ASN A 257 -12.60 -11.95 -5.49
N MET A 258 -12.28 -10.98 -4.62
CA MET A 258 -11.67 -11.27 -3.31
C MET A 258 -12.54 -12.21 -2.47
N VAL A 259 -13.87 -12.01 -2.47
CA VAL A 259 -14.80 -12.93 -1.79
C VAL A 259 -14.74 -14.33 -2.41
N SER A 260 -14.68 -14.45 -3.73
CA SER A 260 -14.59 -15.73 -4.43
C SER A 260 -13.28 -16.47 -4.15
N PHE A 261 -12.20 -15.77 -3.88
CA PHE A 261 -10.89 -16.32 -3.49
C PHE A 261 -10.76 -16.61 -1.99
N ASN A 262 -11.81 -16.37 -1.19
CA ASN A 262 -11.82 -16.52 0.28
C ASN A 262 -10.82 -15.60 1.02
N VAL A 263 -10.67 -14.37 0.54
CA VAL A 263 -9.91 -13.33 1.25
C VAL A 263 -10.60 -12.94 2.54
#